data_dad707293c307bd271c71b0af89ed203
#
_entry.id   dad707293c307bd271c71b0af89ed203
#
_cell.length_a   1.000
_cell.length_b   1.000
_cell.length_c   1.000
_cell.angle_alpha   90.00
_cell.angle_beta   90.00
_cell.angle_gamma   90.00
#
_symmetry.space_group_name_H-M   'P 1'
#
loop_
_entity.id
_entity.type
_entity.pdbx_description
1 polymer ?
#
loop_
_entity_poly.entity_id
_entity_poly.type
_entity_poly.pdbx_seq_one_letter_code
_entity_poly.pdbx_strand_id
1 'polypeptide(L)'
;MSTRFADKSVLVTGGGSGIGRGIALAFAREGARVAVAGRGAGPLAETVALIEAAGGKAVALTGDVTNSADAARLVRETVEQFGGLDVAVNNAGVFGAAGPVAEIDEDEFRRVVDINVTGTLLAMKHQIGHMRAHGGGAIVNVSSNLGVHRRLEGVGAYAVSKAAVTALTRAAARDHIGEGVRINTVSPGPVDTPMSSRPGESDADKSDRMKSEVPVGRSGAVAEIAAAVLYLASPEAGYTVGADLVLDGGVTS
;
A
#
# COMPACT_ATOMS: atom_id res chain seq x y z
N MET A 1 -6.16 23.70 -7.96
CA MET A 1 -5.77 22.37 -7.45
C MET A 1 -6.18 21.36 -8.50
N SER A 2 -5.37 20.37 -8.78
CA SER A 2 -5.77 19.25 -9.65
C SER A 2 -6.96 18.54 -9.01
N THR A 3 -7.95 18.14 -9.83
CA THR A 3 -9.15 17.42 -9.36
C THR A 3 -9.26 16.07 -10.07
N ARG A 4 -8.08 15.47 -10.32
CA ARG A 4 -7.94 14.21 -11.07
C ARG A 4 -8.77 13.05 -10.51
N PHE A 5 -9.00 13.07 -9.20
CA PHE A 5 -9.83 12.09 -8.49
C PHE A 5 -11.10 12.71 -7.91
N ALA A 6 -11.59 13.82 -8.51
CA ALA A 6 -12.85 14.43 -8.07
C ALA A 6 -13.97 13.39 -8.00
N ASP A 7 -14.67 13.34 -6.87
CA ASP A 7 -15.77 12.41 -6.57
C ASP A 7 -15.44 10.91 -6.63
N LYS A 8 -14.16 10.54 -6.81
CA LYS A 8 -13.75 9.14 -6.76
C LYS A 8 -13.74 8.62 -5.33
N SER A 9 -14.18 7.39 -5.16
CA SER A 9 -14.18 6.67 -3.88
C SER A 9 -12.94 5.80 -3.78
N VAL A 10 -12.14 6.03 -2.73
CA VAL A 10 -10.83 5.39 -2.54
C VAL A 10 -10.78 4.68 -1.21
N LEU A 11 -10.34 3.42 -1.19
CA LEU A 11 -10.06 2.65 0.03
C LEU A 11 -8.54 2.46 0.19
N VAL A 12 -7.97 2.85 1.33
CA VAL A 12 -6.54 2.67 1.64
C VAL A 12 -6.39 1.84 2.90
N THR A 13 -5.87 0.61 2.79
CA THR A 13 -5.53 -0.21 3.96
C THR A 13 -4.19 0.21 4.56
N GLY A 14 -4.03 0.09 5.89
CA GLY A 14 -2.87 0.63 6.59
C GLY A 14 -2.80 2.16 6.54
N GLY A 15 -3.96 2.84 6.41
CA GLY A 15 -4.07 4.28 6.23
C GLY A 15 -3.80 5.14 7.47
N GLY A 16 -3.51 4.53 8.63
CA GLY A 16 -3.29 5.24 9.88
C GLY A 16 -1.90 5.86 10.06
N SER A 17 -0.90 5.51 9.24
CA SER A 17 0.47 6.01 9.39
C SER A 17 1.31 5.87 8.11
N GLY A 18 2.51 6.44 8.12
CA GLY A 18 3.54 6.22 7.11
C GLY A 18 3.06 6.41 5.67
N ILE A 19 3.40 5.47 4.79
CA ILE A 19 3.06 5.50 3.36
C ILE A 19 1.54 5.55 3.16
N GLY A 20 0.76 4.72 3.90
CA GLY A 20 -0.69 4.66 3.76
C GLY A 20 -1.39 5.97 4.10
N ARG A 21 -0.98 6.64 5.20
CA ARG A 21 -1.47 7.98 5.54
C ARG A 21 -1.15 9.00 4.44
N GLY A 22 0.10 8.99 3.95
CA GLY A 22 0.51 9.91 2.89
C GLY A 22 -0.26 9.71 1.57
N ILE A 23 -0.54 8.45 1.21
CA ILE A 23 -1.38 8.11 0.06
C ILE A 23 -2.80 8.63 0.25
N ALA A 24 -3.41 8.40 1.43
CA ALA A 24 -4.75 8.88 1.74
C ALA A 24 -4.86 10.41 1.64
N LEU A 25 -3.90 11.14 2.22
CA LEU A 25 -3.82 12.59 2.12
C LEU A 25 -3.65 13.07 0.67
N ALA A 26 -2.87 12.36 -0.14
CA ALA A 26 -2.64 12.73 -1.53
C ALA A 26 -3.91 12.55 -2.38
N PHE A 27 -4.65 11.45 -2.23
CA PHE A 27 -5.94 11.26 -2.89
C PHE A 27 -6.96 12.32 -2.48
N ALA A 28 -7.05 12.64 -1.20
CA ALA A 28 -7.96 13.68 -0.72
C ALA A 28 -7.65 15.06 -1.31
N ARG A 29 -6.38 15.43 -1.45
CA ARG A 29 -5.95 16.68 -2.12
C ARG A 29 -6.32 16.74 -3.60
N GLU A 30 -6.46 15.58 -4.25
CA GLU A 30 -6.92 15.45 -5.64
C GLU A 30 -8.45 15.32 -5.76
N GLY A 31 -9.19 15.57 -4.67
CA GLY A 31 -10.65 15.62 -4.63
C GLY A 31 -11.36 14.27 -4.37
N ALA A 32 -10.62 13.21 -4.03
CA ALA A 32 -11.22 11.92 -3.69
C ALA A 32 -11.91 11.92 -2.32
N ARG A 33 -12.91 11.04 -2.18
CA ARG A 33 -13.49 10.63 -0.89
C ARG A 33 -12.72 9.38 -0.42
N VAL A 34 -12.12 9.44 0.76
CA VAL A 34 -11.13 8.44 1.19
C VAL A 34 -11.58 7.66 2.41
N ALA A 35 -11.73 6.35 2.29
CA ALA A 35 -11.84 5.44 3.41
C ALA A 35 -10.43 4.98 3.82
N VAL A 36 -10.03 5.27 5.06
CA VAL A 36 -8.78 4.78 5.64
C VAL A 36 -9.06 3.60 6.55
N ALA A 37 -8.44 2.46 6.27
CA ALA A 37 -8.69 1.22 6.98
C ALA A 37 -7.45 0.70 7.73
N GLY A 38 -7.68 0.03 8.87
CA GLY A 38 -6.64 -0.59 9.68
C GLY A 38 -7.15 -1.01 11.05
N ARG A 39 -6.29 -1.55 11.92
CA ARG A 39 -6.68 -2.08 13.23
C ARG A 39 -6.84 -1.00 14.31
N GLY A 40 -6.05 0.06 14.23
CA GLY A 40 -5.99 1.09 15.27
C GLY A 40 -6.94 2.26 14.98
N ALA A 41 -8.01 2.41 15.77
CA ALA A 41 -8.98 3.49 15.59
C ALA A 41 -8.34 4.90 15.74
N GLY A 42 -7.46 5.10 16.72
CA GLY A 42 -6.79 6.39 16.97
C GLY A 42 -5.99 6.90 15.77
N PRO A 43 -4.99 6.15 15.26
CA PRO A 43 -4.23 6.56 14.08
C PRO A 43 -5.07 6.77 12.80
N LEU A 44 -6.19 6.03 12.65
CA LEU A 44 -7.11 6.26 11.54
C LEU A 44 -7.88 7.57 11.72
N ALA A 45 -8.36 7.85 12.93
CA ALA A 45 -9.05 9.11 13.25
C ALA A 45 -8.12 10.33 13.05
N GLU A 46 -6.84 10.23 13.40
CA GLU A 46 -5.86 11.27 13.10
C GLU A 46 -5.74 11.54 11.60
N THR A 47 -5.69 10.49 10.78
CA THR A 47 -5.61 10.63 9.33
C THR A 47 -6.87 11.29 8.76
N VAL A 48 -8.05 10.90 9.26
CA VAL A 48 -9.33 11.54 8.88
C VAL A 48 -9.31 13.01 9.24
N ALA A 49 -8.93 13.36 10.49
CA ALA A 49 -8.87 14.76 10.95
C ALA A 49 -7.92 15.61 10.07
N LEU A 50 -6.76 15.06 9.64
CA LEU A 50 -5.84 15.75 8.74
C LEU A 50 -6.46 15.99 7.35
N ILE A 51 -7.23 15.05 6.83
CA ILE A 51 -7.93 15.19 5.55
C ILE A 51 -9.02 16.24 5.65
N GLU A 52 -9.84 16.21 6.71
CA GLU A 52 -10.94 17.14 6.94
C GLU A 52 -10.44 18.57 7.19
N ALA A 53 -9.36 18.72 7.96
CA ALA A 53 -8.72 20.03 8.17
C ALA A 53 -8.20 20.66 6.86
N ALA A 54 -7.89 19.84 5.85
CA ALA A 54 -7.51 20.29 4.50
C ALA A 54 -8.73 20.47 3.56
N GLY A 55 -9.96 20.34 4.07
CA GLY A 55 -11.20 20.46 3.30
C GLY A 55 -11.60 19.22 2.50
N GLY A 56 -10.93 18.08 2.71
CA GLY A 56 -11.26 16.80 2.08
C GLY A 56 -12.36 16.04 2.81
N LYS A 57 -12.73 14.87 2.26
CA LYS A 57 -13.73 13.97 2.85
C LYS A 57 -13.10 12.61 3.13
N ALA A 58 -13.21 12.14 4.38
CA ALA A 58 -12.69 10.82 4.74
C ALA A 58 -13.54 10.14 5.82
N VAL A 59 -13.37 8.82 5.93
CA VAL A 59 -13.94 7.98 6.99
C VAL A 59 -12.90 6.98 7.48
N ALA A 60 -12.92 6.70 8.78
CA ALA A 60 -12.09 5.69 9.43
C ALA A 60 -12.87 4.37 9.53
N LEU A 61 -12.30 3.29 9.01
CA LEU A 61 -12.87 1.95 9.05
C LEU A 61 -11.91 0.99 9.77
N THR A 62 -12.29 0.52 10.95
CA THR A 62 -11.46 -0.47 11.67
C THR A 62 -11.66 -1.86 11.08
N GLY A 63 -10.59 -2.62 10.93
CA GLY A 63 -10.65 -4.02 10.46
C GLY A 63 -9.28 -4.66 10.38
N ASP A 64 -9.26 -5.98 10.44
CA ASP A 64 -8.06 -6.79 10.23
C ASP A 64 -8.06 -7.38 8.81
N VAL A 65 -7.05 -7.05 8.03
CA VAL A 65 -6.91 -7.53 6.65
C VAL A 65 -6.76 -9.04 6.54
N THR A 66 -6.33 -9.70 7.63
CA THR A 66 -6.22 -11.18 7.68
C THR A 66 -7.57 -11.87 7.84
N ASN A 67 -8.64 -11.12 8.15
CA ASN A 67 -9.99 -11.63 8.30
C ASN A 67 -10.82 -11.34 7.04
N SER A 68 -11.30 -12.40 6.38
CA SER A 68 -12.09 -12.27 5.15
C SER A 68 -13.41 -11.51 5.34
N ALA A 69 -14.07 -11.66 6.50
CA ALA A 69 -15.29 -10.93 6.79
C ALA A 69 -15.03 -9.43 6.99
N ASP A 70 -13.91 -9.08 7.63
CA ASP A 70 -13.48 -7.69 7.74
C ASP A 70 -13.13 -7.11 6.37
N ALA A 71 -12.35 -7.83 5.54
CA ALA A 71 -12.02 -7.38 4.18
C ALA A 71 -13.29 -7.11 3.34
N ALA A 72 -14.28 -8.00 3.42
CA ALA A 72 -15.58 -7.80 2.77
C ALA A 72 -16.33 -6.58 3.33
N ARG A 73 -16.33 -6.41 4.65
CA ARG A 73 -16.99 -5.31 5.34
C ARG A 73 -16.37 -3.96 4.99
N LEU A 74 -15.04 -3.86 4.93
CA LEU A 74 -14.34 -2.63 4.55
C LEU A 74 -14.73 -2.15 3.15
N VAL A 75 -14.87 -3.06 2.18
CA VAL A 75 -15.37 -2.72 0.84
C VAL A 75 -16.83 -2.26 0.92
N ARG A 76 -17.71 -3.03 1.59
CA ARG A 76 -19.12 -2.69 1.70
C ARG A 76 -19.32 -1.33 2.36
N GLU A 77 -18.69 -1.08 3.51
CA GLU A 77 -18.82 0.20 4.23
C GLU A 77 -18.26 1.38 3.42
N THR A 78 -17.18 1.19 2.64
CA THR A 78 -16.69 2.20 1.70
C THR A 78 -17.76 2.55 0.65
N VAL A 79 -18.40 1.53 0.08
CA VAL A 79 -19.48 1.69 -0.90
C VAL A 79 -20.71 2.37 -0.29
N GLU A 80 -21.11 1.97 0.91
CA GLU A 80 -22.23 2.59 1.64
C GLU A 80 -21.97 4.08 1.92
N GLN A 81 -20.74 4.44 2.29
CA GLN A 81 -20.37 5.82 2.62
C GLN A 81 -20.25 6.72 1.38
N PHE A 82 -19.76 6.19 0.27
CA PHE A 82 -19.35 7.00 -0.88
C PHE A 82 -20.07 6.67 -2.19
N GLY A 83 -20.91 5.63 -2.20
CA GLY A 83 -21.68 5.23 -3.37
C GLY A 83 -20.91 4.33 -4.36
N GLY A 84 -19.68 3.93 -4.07
CA GLY A 84 -18.87 3.07 -4.94
C GLY A 84 -17.46 2.84 -4.42
N LEU A 85 -16.66 2.10 -5.20
CA LEU A 85 -15.23 1.91 -4.99
C LEU A 85 -14.50 1.97 -6.34
N ASP A 86 -13.90 3.11 -6.64
CA ASP A 86 -13.16 3.34 -7.89
C ASP A 86 -11.69 2.92 -7.78
N VAL A 87 -11.08 3.14 -6.61
CA VAL A 87 -9.66 2.85 -6.36
C VAL A 87 -9.48 2.14 -5.03
N ALA A 88 -8.61 1.13 -5.03
CA ALA A 88 -8.17 0.49 -3.79
C ALA A 88 -6.64 0.48 -3.70
N VAL A 89 -6.11 0.79 -2.51
CA VAL A 89 -4.68 0.71 -2.22
C VAL A 89 -4.45 -0.27 -1.08
N ASN A 90 -3.82 -1.40 -1.39
CA ASN A 90 -3.46 -2.42 -0.42
C ASN A 90 -2.04 -2.14 0.10
N ASN A 91 -1.96 -1.35 1.17
CA ASN A 91 -0.71 -0.92 1.78
C ASN A 91 -0.46 -1.56 3.15
N ALA A 92 -1.47 -2.10 3.81
CA ALA A 92 -1.28 -2.77 5.10
C ALA A 92 -0.19 -3.85 5.02
N GLY A 93 0.75 -3.82 5.96
CA GLY A 93 1.84 -4.78 6.01
C GLY A 93 2.75 -4.58 7.20
N VAL A 94 3.55 -5.59 7.49
CA VAL A 94 4.54 -5.61 8.58
C VAL A 94 5.88 -6.10 8.05
N PHE A 95 6.97 -5.66 8.69
CA PHE A 95 8.32 -6.09 8.33
C PHE A 95 8.64 -7.47 8.93
N GLY A 96 8.21 -7.71 10.16
CA GLY A 96 8.51 -8.93 10.91
C GLY A 96 9.90 -8.92 11.56
N ALA A 97 10.26 -10.04 12.15
CA ALA A 97 11.58 -10.21 12.74
C ALA A 97 12.66 -10.37 11.66
N ALA A 98 13.84 -9.81 11.92
CA ALA A 98 15.01 -9.99 11.08
C ALA A 98 15.90 -11.11 11.66
N GLY A 99 16.51 -11.90 10.79
CA GLY A 99 17.43 -12.98 11.15
C GLY A 99 17.74 -13.91 9.97
N PRO A 100 18.80 -14.73 10.09
CA PRO A 100 19.12 -15.77 9.12
C PRO A 100 17.93 -16.72 8.91
N VAL A 101 17.79 -17.29 7.71
CA VAL A 101 16.64 -18.16 7.37
C VAL A 101 16.52 -19.35 8.32
N ALA A 102 17.63 -19.91 8.76
CA ALA A 102 17.65 -21.05 9.70
C ALA A 102 17.15 -20.70 11.13
N GLU A 103 17.04 -19.41 11.46
CA GLU A 103 16.65 -18.91 12.77
C GLU A 103 15.28 -18.21 12.75
N ILE A 104 14.61 -18.18 11.59
CA ILE A 104 13.28 -17.56 11.49
C ILE A 104 12.31 -18.38 12.34
N ASP A 105 11.65 -17.72 13.28
CA ASP A 105 10.53 -18.27 14.02
C ASP A 105 9.36 -18.56 13.07
N GLU A 106 8.80 -19.78 13.13
CA GLU A 106 7.78 -20.22 12.20
C GLU A 106 6.46 -19.46 12.37
N ASP A 107 6.09 -19.10 13.60
CA ASP A 107 4.85 -18.38 13.84
C ASP A 107 4.97 -16.92 13.40
N GLU A 108 6.15 -16.32 13.57
CA GLU A 108 6.44 -15.00 13.02
C GLU A 108 6.44 -15.01 11.49
N PHE A 109 7.01 -16.05 10.86
CA PHE A 109 6.93 -16.23 9.41
C PHE A 109 5.47 -16.31 8.93
N ARG A 110 4.65 -17.17 9.57
CA ARG A 110 3.23 -17.29 9.28
C ARG A 110 2.51 -15.95 9.42
N ARG A 111 2.77 -15.23 10.52
CA ARG A 111 2.18 -13.91 10.78
C ARG A 111 2.51 -12.89 9.67
N VAL A 112 3.76 -12.84 9.20
CA VAL A 112 4.17 -11.94 8.12
C VAL A 112 3.47 -12.32 6.82
N VAL A 113 3.41 -13.60 6.48
CA VAL A 113 2.70 -14.10 5.28
C VAL A 113 1.19 -13.80 5.38
N ASP A 114 0.57 -14.06 6.52
CA ASP A 114 -0.86 -13.81 6.71
C ASP A 114 -1.21 -12.33 6.53
N ILE A 115 -0.44 -11.42 7.12
CA ILE A 115 -0.72 -10.01 6.99
C ILE A 115 -0.40 -9.50 5.58
N ASN A 116 0.79 -9.78 5.07
CA ASN A 116 1.27 -9.15 3.84
C ASN A 116 0.68 -9.81 2.58
N VAL A 117 0.50 -11.13 2.58
CA VAL A 117 0.07 -11.90 1.40
C VAL A 117 -1.41 -12.25 1.48
N THR A 118 -1.83 -13.00 2.51
CA THR A 118 -3.23 -13.39 2.67
C THR A 118 -4.12 -12.16 2.80
N GLY A 119 -3.70 -11.15 3.56
CA GLY A 119 -4.42 -9.89 3.69
C GLY A 119 -4.59 -9.16 2.37
N THR A 120 -3.55 -9.10 1.53
CA THR A 120 -3.64 -8.51 0.18
C THR A 120 -4.57 -9.32 -0.73
N LEU A 121 -4.50 -10.66 -0.68
CA LEU A 121 -5.40 -11.53 -1.44
C LEU A 121 -6.86 -11.31 -1.05
N LEU A 122 -7.18 -11.32 0.24
CA LEU A 122 -8.53 -11.13 0.75
C LEU A 122 -9.08 -9.75 0.39
N ALA A 123 -8.27 -8.71 0.51
CA ALA A 123 -8.64 -7.37 0.09
C ALA A 123 -8.96 -7.34 -1.41
N MET A 124 -8.06 -7.81 -2.27
CA MET A 124 -8.27 -7.86 -3.73
C MET A 124 -9.51 -8.68 -4.10
N LYS A 125 -9.74 -9.83 -3.48
CA LYS A 125 -10.92 -10.67 -3.74
C LYS A 125 -12.23 -9.89 -3.64
N HIS A 126 -12.40 -9.09 -2.58
CA HIS A 126 -13.63 -8.34 -2.36
C HIS A 126 -13.65 -7.03 -3.18
N GLN A 127 -12.51 -6.38 -3.38
CA GLN A 127 -12.37 -5.18 -4.23
C GLN A 127 -12.69 -5.51 -5.69
N ILE A 128 -12.08 -6.56 -6.25
CA ILE A 128 -12.32 -7.02 -7.62
C ILE A 128 -13.78 -7.45 -7.77
N GLY A 129 -14.32 -8.19 -6.79
CA GLY A 129 -15.72 -8.63 -6.80
C GLY A 129 -16.69 -7.45 -6.95
N HIS A 130 -16.43 -6.33 -6.26
CA HIS A 130 -17.22 -5.10 -6.41
C HIS A 130 -16.94 -4.41 -7.76
N MET A 131 -15.67 -4.14 -8.08
CA MET A 131 -15.27 -3.34 -9.24
C MET A 131 -15.77 -3.94 -10.56
N ARG A 132 -15.59 -5.24 -10.78
CA ARG A 132 -16.04 -5.91 -12.02
C ARG A 132 -17.56 -5.83 -12.26
N ALA A 133 -18.35 -5.75 -11.19
CA ALA A 133 -19.80 -5.63 -11.27
C ALA A 133 -20.27 -4.17 -11.45
N HIS A 134 -19.37 -3.18 -11.30
CA HIS A 134 -19.72 -1.75 -11.29
C HIS A 134 -18.87 -0.91 -12.25
N GLY A 135 -18.43 -1.48 -13.36
CA GLY A 135 -17.76 -0.74 -14.44
C GLY A 135 -16.24 -0.66 -14.33
N GLY A 136 -15.63 -1.46 -13.46
CA GLY A 136 -14.19 -1.55 -13.33
C GLY A 136 -13.62 -0.70 -12.18
N GLY A 137 -12.29 -0.55 -12.17
CA GLY A 137 -11.58 0.20 -11.15
C GLY A 137 -10.06 0.03 -11.24
N ALA A 138 -9.35 0.61 -10.27
CA ALA A 138 -7.90 0.48 -10.17
C ALA A 138 -7.47 -0.01 -8.79
N ILE A 139 -6.61 -1.01 -8.75
CA ILE A 139 -6.00 -1.52 -7.51
C ILE A 139 -4.50 -1.30 -7.58
N VAL A 140 -3.92 -0.72 -6.52
CA VAL A 140 -2.48 -0.59 -6.37
C VAL A 140 -2.04 -1.30 -5.10
N ASN A 141 -1.21 -2.33 -5.25
CA ASN A 141 -0.63 -3.06 -4.14
C ASN A 141 0.74 -2.48 -3.77
N VAL A 142 0.99 -2.27 -2.49
CA VAL A 142 2.30 -1.79 -2.01
C VAL A 142 3.17 -2.99 -1.66
N SER A 143 4.15 -3.28 -2.53
CA SER A 143 5.18 -4.29 -2.32
C SER A 143 6.43 -3.67 -1.68
N SER A 144 7.60 -4.01 -2.16
CA SER A 144 8.91 -3.49 -1.75
C SER A 144 9.96 -3.82 -2.79
N ASN A 145 11.03 -3.04 -2.88
CA ASN A 145 12.22 -3.46 -3.63
C ASN A 145 12.87 -4.70 -3.00
N LEU A 146 12.71 -4.92 -1.68
CA LEU A 146 13.07 -6.17 -0.99
C LEU A 146 12.05 -7.26 -1.35
N GLY A 147 12.43 -8.12 -2.24
CA GLY A 147 11.57 -9.19 -2.76
C GLY A 147 12.12 -9.64 -4.10
N VAL A 148 11.55 -9.14 -5.18
CA VAL A 148 11.98 -9.53 -6.53
C VAL A 148 13.19 -8.70 -7.03
N HIS A 149 13.43 -7.51 -6.50
CA HIS A 149 14.43 -6.57 -7.03
C HIS A 149 15.74 -6.55 -6.22
N ARG A 150 15.67 -6.58 -4.91
CA ARG A 150 16.82 -6.52 -4.01
C ARG A 150 16.85 -7.70 -3.06
N ARG A 151 18.05 -8.23 -2.82
CA ARG A 151 18.31 -9.19 -1.75
C ARG A 151 19.07 -8.51 -0.62
N LEU A 152 18.61 -8.76 0.61
CA LEU A 152 19.24 -8.28 1.83
C LEU A 152 19.27 -9.45 2.82
N GLU A 153 20.37 -9.58 3.56
CA GLU A 153 20.50 -10.59 4.60
C GLU A 153 19.51 -10.34 5.74
N GLY A 154 19.03 -11.40 6.35
CA GLY A 154 18.17 -11.35 7.53
C GLY A 154 16.72 -10.91 7.31
N VAL A 155 16.26 -10.72 6.06
CA VAL A 155 14.89 -10.26 5.79
C VAL A 155 14.04 -11.30 5.04
N GLY A 156 14.35 -12.58 5.19
CA GLY A 156 13.77 -13.67 4.40
C GLY A 156 12.25 -13.70 4.41
N ALA A 157 11.61 -13.63 5.56
CA ALA A 157 10.13 -13.66 5.67
C ALA A 157 9.49 -12.47 4.94
N TYR A 158 10.01 -11.26 5.16
CA TYR A 158 9.53 -10.06 4.48
C TYR A 158 9.73 -10.13 2.98
N ALA A 159 10.93 -10.49 2.53
CA ALA A 159 11.25 -10.60 1.10
C ALA A 159 10.33 -11.58 0.37
N VAL A 160 10.12 -12.77 0.94
CA VAL A 160 9.17 -13.77 0.41
C VAL A 160 7.77 -13.18 0.32
N SER A 161 7.29 -12.53 1.37
CA SER A 161 5.94 -11.95 1.38
C SER A 161 5.76 -10.87 0.30
N LYS A 162 6.75 -10.00 0.10
CA LYS A 162 6.68 -8.93 -0.90
C LYS A 162 6.86 -9.44 -2.33
N ALA A 163 7.69 -10.46 -2.55
CA ALA A 163 7.75 -11.17 -3.83
C ALA A 163 6.40 -11.84 -4.17
N ALA A 164 5.74 -12.44 -3.19
CA ALA A 164 4.42 -13.05 -3.37
C ALA A 164 3.34 -12.01 -3.72
N VAL A 165 3.35 -10.81 -3.11
CA VAL A 165 2.44 -9.71 -3.46
C VAL A 165 2.63 -9.29 -4.93
N THR A 166 3.87 -9.16 -5.40
CA THR A 166 4.15 -8.83 -6.80
C THR A 166 3.65 -9.93 -7.76
N ALA A 167 3.90 -11.19 -7.44
CA ALA A 167 3.42 -12.32 -8.25
C ALA A 167 1.89 -12.38 -8.28
N LEU A 168 1.24 -12.23 -7.13
CA LEU A 168 -0.22 -12.23 -7.00
C LEU A 168 -0.85 -11.06 -7.76
N THR A 169 -0.23 -9.87 -7.74
CA THR A 169 -0.66 -8.70 -8.52
C THR A 169 -0.68 -9.00 -10.00
N ARG A 170 0.40 -9.61 -10.53
CA ARG A 170 0.51 -9.95 -11.97
C ARG A 170 -0.54 -10.97 -12.39
N ALA A 171 -0.79 -11.99 -11.57
CA ALA A 171 -1.83 -12.99 -11.82
C ALA A 171 -3.22 -12.33 -11.86
N ALA A 172 -3.60 -11.61 -10.81
CA ALA A 172 -4.89 -10.94 -10.72
C ALA A 172 -5.10 -9.88 -11.82
N ALA A 173 -4.05 -9.15 -12.19
CA ALA A 173 -4.11 -8.19 -13.28
C ALA A 173 -4.48 -8.85 -14.62
N ARG A 174 -3.87 -10.00 -14.92
CA ARG A 174 -4.16 -10.75 -16.13
C ARG A 174 -5.56 -11.36 -16.14
N ASP A 175 -6.00 -11.86 -14.98
CA ASP A 175 -7.31 -12.49 -14.84
C ASP A 175 -8.47 -11.50 -15.02
N HIS A 176 -8.30 -10.24 -14.57
CA HIS A 176 -9.40 -9.29 -14.41
C HIS A 176 -9.35 -8.05 -15.29
N ILE A 177 -8.32 -7.88 -16.16
CA ILE A 177 -8.28 -6.72 -17.07
C ILE A 177 -9.44 -6.71 -18.05
N GLY A 178 -9.89 -7.86 -18.51
CA GLY A 178 -11.05 -7.99 -19.38
C GLY A 178 -12.38 -7.57 -18.72
N GLU A 179 -12.40 -7.48 -17.39
CA GLU A 179 -13.51 -7.01 -16.57
C GLU A 179 -13.38 -5.52 -16.17
N GLY A 180 -12.42 -4.81 -16.76
CA GLY A 180 -12.17 -3.38 -16.51
C GLY A 180 -11.40 -3.08 -15.22
N VAL A 181 -10.81 -4.09 -14.55
CA VAL A 181 -10.05 -3.90 -13.31
C VAL A 181 -8.55 -3.88 -13.60
N ARG A 182 -7.91 -2.72 -13.45
CA ARG A 182 -6.45 -2.59 -13.56
C ARG A 182 -5.80 -2.83 -12.20
N ILE A 183 -4.79 -3.67 -12.16
CA ILE A 183 -4.09 -4.01 -10.91
C ILE A 183 -2.59 -3.87 -11.16
N ASN A 184 -1.91 -3.06 -10.33
CA ASN A 184 -0.48 -2.80 -10.43
C ASN A 184 0.18 -2.80 -9.05
N THR A 185 1.49 -2.81 -9.02
CA THR A 185 2.31 -2.77 -7.81
C THR A 185 3.19 -1.52 -7.80
N VAL A 186 3.39 -0.93 -6.64
CA VAL A 186 4.54 -0.07 -6.34
C VAL A 186 5.50 -0.82 -5.41
N SER A 187 6.79 -0.73 -5.68
CA SER A 187 7.86 -1.37 -4.91
C SER A 187 8.83 -0.32 -4.34
N PRO A 188 8.50 0.29 -3.18
CA PRO A 188 9.37 1.27 -2.57
C PRO A 188 10.69 0.67 -2.06
N GLY A 189 11.75 1.46 -2.14
CA GLY A 189 12.97 1.30 -1.35
C GLY A 189 12.83 1.88 0.06
N PRO A 190 13.93 2.32 0.68
CA PRO A 190 13.88 3.01 1.97
C PRO A 190 13.10 4.32 1.87
N VAL A 191 11.99 4.41 2.59
CA VAL A 191 11.11 5.61 2.65
C VAL A 191 11.16 6.18 4.06
N ASP A 192 11.11 7.49 4.20
CA ASP A 192 11.13 8.16 5.50
C ASP A 192 9.84 7.91 6.29
N THR A 193 9.85 6.82 7.04
CA THR A 193 8.76 6.33 7.88
C THR A 193 9.33 5.64 9.12
N PRO A 194 8.54 5.41 10.18
CA PRO A 194 9.00 4.64 11.34
C PRO A 194 9.51 3.24 11.00
N MET A 195 8.95 2.59 9.97
CA MET A 195 9.36 1.24 9.54
C MET A 195 10.80 1.19 9.00
N SER A 196 11.34 2.28 8.49
CA SER A 196 12.70 2.33 7.92
C SER A 196 13.79 2.67 8.94
N SER A 197 13.44 3.02 10.17
CA SER A 197 14.39 3.28 11.26
C SER A 197 14.81 1.98 11.94
N ARG A 198 16.07 1.86 12.29
CA ARG A 198 16.60 0.73 13.08
C ARG A 198 16.37 1.00 14.58
N PRO A 199 16.22 -0.04 15.41
CA PRO A 199 16.11 0.16 16.86
C PRO A 199 17.28 0.98 17.42
N GLY A 200 16.98 2.08 18.11
CA GLY A 200 17.99 2.96 18.71
C GLY A 200 18.71 3.91 17.74
N GLU A 201 18.36 3.91 16.47
CA GLU A 201 18.95 4.79 15.46
C GLU A 201 18.44 6.23 15.60
N SER A 202 19.33 7.21 15.67
CA SER A 202 18.97 8.62 15.61
C SER A 202 18.66 9.06 14.17
N ASP A 203 17.97 10.19 14.01
CA ASP A 203 17.70 10.77 12.67
C ASP A 203 19.00 11.11 11.92
N ALA A 204 20.05 11.52 12.62
CA ALA A 204 21.36 11.77 12.03
C ALA A 204 22.01 10.49 11.49
N ASP A 205 22.02 9.41 12.32
CA ASP A 205 22.57 8.12 11.93
C ASP A 205 21.79 7.53 10.74
N LYS A 206 20.46 7.64 10.76
CA LYS A 206 19.60 7.24 9.63
C LYS A 206 19.95 8.02 8.38
N SER A 207 20.11 9.34 8.47
CA SER A 207 20.48 10.19 7.34
C SER A 207 21.82 9.76 6.74
N ASP A 208 22.84 9.53 7.56
CA ASP A 208 24.16 9.13 7.09
C ASP A 208 24.16 7.72 6.50
N ARG A 209 23.41 6.79 7.09
CA ARG A 209 23.17 5.47 6.51
C ARG A 209 22.50 5.56 5.14
N MET A 210 21.48 6.41 4.97
CA MET A 210 20.81 6.59 3.68
C MET A 210 21.73 7.19 2.62
N LYS A 211 22.63 8.11 2.98
CA LYS A 211 23.65 8.63 2.06
C LYS A 211 24.58 7.56 1.52
N SER A 212 24.86 6.53 2.33
CA SER A 212 25.75 5.44 1.94
C SER A 212 25.04 4.29 1.23
N GLU A 213 23.79 3.98 1.61
CA GLU A 213 23.07 2.80 1.12
C GLU A 213 22.20 3.09 -0.12
N VAL A 214 21.84 4.36 -0.38
CA VAL A 214 20.92 4.74 -1.46
C VAL A 214 21.65 5.67 -2.44
N PRO A 215 21.75 5.33 -3.73
CA PRO A 215 22.50 6.13 -4.71
C PRO A 215 22.06 7.60 -4.80
N VAL A 216 20.78 7.91 -4.62
CA VAL A 216 20.30 9.30 -4.58
C VAL A 216 20.67 10.04 -3.28
N GLY A 217 21.28 9.37 -2.32
CA GLY A 217 21.83 9.92 -1.08
C GLY A 217 20.81 10.25 0.02
N ARG A 218 19.57 9.74 -0.07
CA ARG A 218 18.52 9.99 0.93
C ARG A 218 17.44 8.90 0.91
N SER A 219 16.62 8.85 1.97
CA SER A 219 15.34 8.14 1.92
C SER A 219 14.40 8.78 0.89
N GLY A 220 13.54 7.99 0.29
CA GLY A 220 12.38 8.49 -0.45
C GLY A 220 11.42 9.22 0.48
N ALA A 221 10.80 10.28 0.00
CA ALA A 221 9.70 10.92 0.71
C ALA A 221 8.40 10.14 0.49
N VAL A 222 7.53 10.10 1.51
CA VAL A 222 6.19 9.49 1.39
C VAL A 222 5.41 10.07 0.21
N ALA A 223 5.58 11.36 -0.07
CA ALA A 223 4.93 12.04 -1.19
C ALA A 223 5.37 11.50 -2.56
N GLU A 224 6.61 11.02 -2.71
CA GLU A 224 7.11 10.43 -3.95
C GLU A 224 6.42 9.08 -4.22
N ILE A 225 6.21 8.28 -3.17
CA ILE A 225 5.46 7.01 -3.28
C ILE A 225 3.97 7.29 -3.58
N ALA A 226 3.38 8.26 -2.89
CA ALA A 226 1.99 8.65 -3.13
C ALA A 226 1.77 9.12 -4.58
N ALA A 227 2.69 9.91 -5.15
CA ALA A 227 2.59 10.36 -6.55
C ALA A 227 2.57 9.19 -7.54
N ALA A 228 3.39 8.16 -7.32
CA ALA A 228 3.40 6.95 -8.14
C ALA A 228 2.10 6.15 -8.01
N VAL A 229 1.56 6.03 -6.78
CA VAL A 229 0.27 5.38 -6.54
C VAL A 229 -0.85 6.12 -7.25
N LEU A 230 -0.89 7.46 -7.17
CA LEU A 230 -1.87 8.28 -7.87
C LEU A 230 -1.76 8.07 -9.39
N TYR A 231 -0.54 8.04 -9.95
CA TYR A 231 -0.35 7.75 -11.38
C TYR A 231 -0.94 6.39 -11.75
N LEU A 232 -0.57 5.31 -11.05
CA LEU A 232 -1.06 3.97 -11.37
C LEU A 232 -2.58 3.81 -11.20
N ALA A 233 -3.18 4.57 -10.28
CA ALA A 233 -4.63 4.58 -10.06
C ALA A 233 -5.39 5.42 -11.10
N SER A 234 -4.72 6.34 -11.77
CA SER A 234 -5.34 7.32 -12.66
C SER A 234 -5.64 6.78 -14.07
N PRO A 235 -6.49 7.47 -14.86
CA PRO A 235 -6.74 7.13 -16.27
C PRO A 235 -5.48 7.19 -17.13
N GLU A 236 -4.48 8.02 -16.79
CA GLU A 236 -3.22 8.14 -17.53
C GLU A 236 -2.41 6.83 -17.54
N ALA A 237 -2.63 5.97 -16.55
CA ALA A 237 -2.06 4.62 -16.50
C ALA A 237 -2.96 3.55 -17.18
N GLY A 238 -3.86 3.95 -18.08
CA GLY A 238 -4.83 3.05 -18.72
C GLY A 238 -4.21 1.85 -19.46
N TYR A 239 -2.96 1.98 -19.94
CA TYR A 239 -2.22 0.90 -20.60
C TYR A 239 -1.23 0.20 -19.69
N THR A 240 -1.22 0.53 -18.37
CA THR A 240 -0.33 -0.07 -17.37
C THR A 240 -1.10 -1.14 -16.59
N VAL A 241 -0.75 -2.41 -16.82
CA VAL A 241 -1.45 -3.58 -16.26
C VAL A 241 -0.42 -4.62 -15.79
N GLY A 242 -0.49 -5.04 -14.53
CA GLY A 242 0.44 -6.00 -13.95
C GLY A 242 1.87 -5.47 -13.78
N ALA A 243 2.05 -4.17 -13.90
CA ALA A 243 3.36 -3.53 -13.73
C ALA A 243 3.79 -3.53 -12.26
N ASP A 244 5.11 -3.53 -12.07
CA ASP A 244 5.76 -3.30 -10.79
C ASP A 244 6.67 -2.07 -10.92
N LEU A 245 6.23 -0.95 -10.35
CA LEU A 245 6.95 0.31 -10.40
C LEU A 245 7.86 0.45 -9.19
N VAL A 246 9.16 0.33 -9.42
CA VAL A 246 10.19 0.46 -8.38
C VAL A 246 10.51 1.94 -8.14
N LEU A 247 10.52 2.34 -6.86
CA LEU A 247 10.86 3.69 -6.40
C LEU A 247 11.84 3.58 -5.24
N ASP A 248 13.13 3.47 -5.53
CA ASP A 248 14.13 3.13 -4.52
C ASP A 248 15.41 3.98 -4.58
N GLY A 249 15.40 5.07 -5.33
CA GLY A 249 16.55 5.96 -5.44
C GLY A 249 17.78 5.35 -6.10
N GLY A 250 17.57 4.33 -6.95
CA GLY A 250 18.63 3.65 -7.68
C GLY A 250 19.27 2.45 -6.97
N VAL A 251 18.69 2.00 -5.84
CA VAL A 251 19.24 0.88 -5.07
C VAL A 251 19.29 -0.42 -5.87
N THR A 252 18.41 -0.59 -6.84
CA THR A 252 18.29 -1.80 -7.67
C THR A 252 18.62 -1.60 -9.15
N SER A 253 19.20 -0.45 -9.49
CA SER A 253 19.66 -0.12 -10.86
C SER A 253 20.96 -0.83 -11.21
#